data_233163b022793fdf3dc718a9667cb33a
#
_entry.id   233163b022793fdf3dc718a9667cb33a
#
_cell.length_a   1.000
_cell.length_b   1.000
_cell.length_c   1.000
_cell.angle_alpha   90.00
_cell.angle_beta   90.00
_cell.angle_gamma   90.00
#
_symmetry.space_group_name_H-M   'P 1'
#
loop_
_entity.id
_entity.type
_entity.pdbx_description
1 polymer ?
#
loop_
_entity_poly.entity_id
_entity_poly.type
_entity_poly.pdbx_seq_one_letter_code
_entity_poly.pdbx_strand_id
1 'polypeptide(L)'
;MQHSTLKKHLLLKIGLLSISLVLVSWGKTGHNKISSEASRSYNTEMAQFIAWNSTLALHASDADNRKNADPAEGPKHYIDLDNYPEFMTNGRIPQTLDSVSLVHDIYFATQNGTLPWATLVTFDSLRNCFARQDWNKAVLFAADLGHYVADGHMPMHITSNYDGGSTGNNGIHSRYETKMIDPNIGQINYTGMEIAAIPNVNQYIFNYLYKNYSYVDSVIAADNYAKRVSGGNTYSPAYLSALWKKSQGFTIPLFKNASHALAELIYTAWDQAGKPSMLHTSIAAPDAVKTCSLGQNVPNPFKHSTTINYSLTKPASFMLQVKDMTGKTVTTILNENRPSGNYAVDWSPENIPGGTYYLVMKTGNFTEVQKMVLVR
;
A
#
# COMPACT_ATOMS: atom_id res chain seq x y z
N MET A 1 -36.71 63.91 19.52
CA MET A 1 -35.87 63.50 18.36
C MET A 1 -34.74 62.63 18.88
N GLN A 2 -34.91 61.32 18.77
CA GLN A 2 -33.90 60.35 19.22
C GLN A 2 -33.17 59.80 18.02
N HIS A 3 -31.86 60.00 17.99
CA HIS A 3 -30.97 59.34 17.02
C HIS A 3 -30.46 58.04 17.61
N SER A 4 -30.92 56.94 17.06
CA SER A 4 -30.35 55.60 17.34
C SER A 4 -29.17 55.35 16.46
N THR A 5 -27.99 55.17 17.06
CA THR A 5 -26.76 54.76 16.41
C THR A 5 -26.72 53.25 16.31
N LEU A 6 -26.83 52.72 15.09
CA LEU A 6 -26.67 51.32 14.75
C LEU A 6 -25.18 50.95 14.81
N LYS A 7 -24.76 50.15 15.79
CA LYS A 7 -23.43 49.53 15.82
C LYS A 7 -23.41 48.33 14.87
N LYS A 8 -22.65 48.46 13.79
CA LYS A 8 -22.30 47.32 12.90
C LYS A 8 -21.27 46.47 13.58
N HIS A 9 -21.64 45.23 13.97
CA HIS A 9 -20.71 44.20 14.37
C HIS A 9 -20.11 43.58 13.11
N LEU A 10 -18.83 43.89 12.87
CA LEU A 10 -17.99 43.23 11.87
C LEU A 10 -17.57 41.86 12.42
N LEU A 11 -18.24 40.79 11.98
CA LEU A 11 -17.85 39.43 12.26
C LEU A 11 -16.60 39.09 11.42
N LEU A 12 -15.45 39.12 12.08
CA LEU A 12 -14.20 38.62 11.54
C LEU A 12 -14.29 37.10 11.41
N LYS A 13 -14.52 36.58 10.20
CA LYS A 13 -14.39 35.15 9.91
C LYS A 13 -12.90 34.83 9.90
N ILE A 14 -12.39 34.34 11.02
CA ILE A 14 -11.09 33.67 11.07
C ILE A 14 -11.26 32.34 10.36
N GLY A 15 -10.81 32.29 9.10
CA GLY A 15 -10.67 31.03 8.39
C GLY A 15 -9.56 30.22 9.08
N LEU A 16 -9.94 29.18 9.80
CA LEU A 16 -9.01 28.15 10.19
C LEU A 16 -8.48 27.51 8.90
N LEU A 17 -7.27 27.88 8.52
CA LEU A 17 -6.49 27.15 7.54
C LEU A 17 -6.08 25.82 8.23
N SER A 18 -6.86 24.78 8.01
CA SER A 18 -6.46 23.43 8.39
C SER A 18 -5.25 23.07 7.54
N ILE A 19 -4.06 23.21 8.12
CA ILE A 19 -2.85 22.61 7.57
C ILE A 19 -3.08 21.10 7.72
N SER A 20 -3.49 20.46 6.63
CA SER A 20 -3.50 19.01 6.54
C SER A 20 -2.05 18.55 6.69
N LEU A 21 -1.66 18.16 7.92
CA LEU A 21 -0.43 17.42 8.11
C LEU A 21 -0.61 16.11 7.32
N VAL A 22 0.14 15.95 6.26
CA VAL A 22 0.24 14.68 5.55
C VAL A 22 0.94 13.72 6.51
N LEU A 23 0.14 12.93 7.23
CA LEU A 23 0.65 11.82 8.03
C LEU A 23 1.16 10.78 7.05
N VAL A 24 2.46 10.64 6.92
CA VAL A 24 3.12 9.59 6.14
C VAL A 24 3.43 8.47 7.13
N SER A 25 2.73 7.36 7.01
CA SER A 25 2.91 6.13 7.79
C SER A 25 4.20 5.43 7.39
N TRP A 26 4.92 4.74 8.27
CA TRP A 26 6.22 4.05 8.08
C TRP A 26 7.11 4.59 6.94
N GLY A 27 6.78 5.75 6.40
CA GLY A 27 7.33 6.33 5.19
C GLY A 27 7.27 5.35 4.00
N LYS A 28 7.46 5.83 2.78
CA LYS A 28 7.47 4.97 1.57
C LYS A 28 8.45 3.80 1.69
N THR A 29 9.61 4.03 2.30
CA THR A 29 10.68 3.02 2.46
C THR A 29 10.24 1.87 3.35
N GLY A 30 9.58 2.15 4.48
CA GLY A 30 9.11 1.14 5.42
C GLY A 30 7.99 0.28 4.84
N HIS A 31 6.97 0.90 4.22
CA HIS A 31 5.89 0.18 3.55
C HIS A 31 6.39 -0.72 2.42
N ASN A 32 7.29 -0.21 1.57
CA ASN A 32 7.90 -1.01 0.51
C ASN A 32 8.67 -2.22 1.08
N LYS A 33 9.40 -2.01 2.16
CA LYS A 33 10.17 -3.08 2.83
C LYS A 33 9.25 -4.17 3.35
N ILE A 34 8.21 -3.81 4.12
CA ILE A 34 7.24 -4.76 4.70
C ILE A 34 6.56 -5.56 3.59
N SER A 35 6.03 -4.89 2.57
CA SER A 35 5.29 -5.52 1.49
C SER A 35 6.14 -6.44 0.63
N SER A 36 7.38 -6.04 0.29
CA SER A 36 8.29 -6.87 -0.51
C SER A 36 8.83 -8.08 0.24
N GLU A 37 9.01 -7.98 1.55
CA GLU A 37 9.58 -9.07 2.35
C GLU A 37 8.54 -10.16 2.71
N ALA A 38 7.24 -9.89 2.58
CA ALA A 38 6.18 -10.86 2.91
C ALA A 38 6.36 -12.19 2.18
N SER A 39 6.79 -12.15 0.92
CA SER A 39 7.01 -13.36 0.10
C SER A 39 8.09 -14.31 0.62
N ARG A 40 8.96 -13.85 1.51
CA ARG A 40 9.94 -14.72 2.16
C ARG A 40 9.31 -15.78 3.05
N SER A 41 8.05 -15.57 3.46
CA SER A 41 7.25 -16.53 4.20
C SER A 41 6.39 -17.43 3.30
N TYR A 42 6.35 -17.18 1.99
CA TYR A 42 5.52 -17.98 1.09
C TYR A 42 6.04 -19.41 1.02
N ASN A 43 5.14 -20.35 1.28
CA ASN A 43 5.38 -21.79 1.10
C ASN A 43 5.30 -22.17 -0.40
N THR A 44 5.52 -23.44 -0.70
CA THR A 44 5.48 -23.96 -2.08
C THR A 44 4.13 -23.75 -2.76
N GLU A 45 3.02 -23.80 -2.03
CA GLU A 45 1.68 -23.55 -2.57
C GLU A 45 1.50 -22.10 -3.05
N MET A 46 2.16 -21.16 -2.39
CA MET A 46 2.12 -19.74 -2.70
C MET A 46 3.16 -19.30 -3.75
N ALA A 47 3.95 -20.22 -4.32
CA ALA A 47 5.01 -19.88 -5.27
C ALA A 47 4.53 -18.99 -6.44
N GLN A 48 3.28 -19.16 -6.87
CA GLN A 48 2.65 -18.34 -7.91
C GLN A 48 2.58 -16.85 -7.57
N PHE A 49 2.58 -16.45 -6.28
CA PHE A 49 2.49 -15.07 -5.83
C PHE A 49 3.86 -14.39 -5.68
N ILE A 50 4.97 -15.11 -5.86
CA ILE A 50 6.32 -14.51 -5.78
C ILE A 50 6.47 -13.38 -6.82
N ALA A 51 5.86 -13.53 -7.99
CA ALA A 51 5.85 -12.50 -9.04
C ALA A 51 5.18 -11.20 -8.62
N TRP A 52 4.38 -11.19 -7.54
CA TRP A 52 3.72 -9.99 -7.03
C TRP A 52 4.64 -9.05 -6.25
N ASN A 53 5.82 -9.51 -5.83
CA ASN A 53 6.71 -8.74 -4.95
C ASN A 53 6.98 -7.31 -5.42
N SER A 54 7.32 -7.14 -6.68
CA SER A 54 7.59 -5.80 -7.24
C SER A 54 6.35 -4.92 -7.24
N THR A 55 5.18 -5.50 -7.54
CA THR A 55 3.90 -4.78 -7.54
C THR A 55 3.49 -4.42 -6.11
N LEU A 56 3.61 -5.33 -5.15
CA LEU A 56 3.33 -5.06 -3.74
C LEU A 56 4.19 -3.91 -3.21
N ALA A 57 5.50 -3.91 -3.49
CA ALA A 57 6.39 -2.83 -3.10
C ALA A 57 6.04 -1.50 -3.78
N LEU A 58 5.75 -1.53 -5.10
CA LEU A 58 5.44 -0.34 -5.88
C LEU A 58 4.17 0.37 -5.38
N HIS A 59 3.14 -0.41 -5.04
CA HIS A 59 1.82 0.07 -4.64
C HIS A 59 1.65 0.16 -3.12
N ALA A 60 2.69 -0.13 -2.34
CA ALA A 60 2.63 -0.15 -0.87
C ALA A 60 2.23 1.19 -0.21
N SER A 61 2.37 2.31 -0.91
CA SER A 61 2.01 3.65 -0.42
C SER A 61 0.82 4.28 -1.16
N ASP A 62 0.08 3.51 -1.96
CA ASP A 62 -1.05 4.06 -2.73
C ASP A 62 -2.19 4.53 -1.82
N ALA A 63 -2.42 3.86 -0.69
CA ALA A 63 -3.39 4.27 0.32
C ALA A 63 -3.07 5.67 0.88
N ASP A 64 -1.80 5.96 1.17
CA ASP A 64 -1.38 7.30 1.60
C ASP A 64 -1.66 8.38 0.54
N ASN A 65 -1.41 8.05 -0.73
CA ASN A 65 -1.67 8.98 -1.83
C ASN A 65 -3.17 9.29 -1.97
N ARG A 66 -4.05 8.33 -1.67
CA ARG A 66 -5.51 8.50 -1.72
C ARG A 66 -6.03 9.50 -0.70
N LYS A 67 -5.38 9.70 0.44
CA LYS A 67 -5.77 10.70 1.46
C LYS A 67 -5.95 12.11 0.90
N ASN A 68 -5.23 12.42 -0.18
CA ASN A 68 -5.33 13.74 -0.81
C ASN A 68 -6.61 13.93 -1.64
N ALA A 69 -7.23 12.84 -2.10
CA ALA A 69 -8.40 12.85 -2.98
C ALA A 69 -9.68 12.37 -2.28
N ASP A 70 -9.54 11.54 -1.24
CA ASP A 70 -10.64 10.93 -0.49
C ASP A 70 -10.49 11.19 1.01
N PRO A 71 -11.28 12.11 1.60
CA PRO A 71 -11.25 12.37 3.04
C PRO A 71 -11.60 11.14 3.91
N ALA A 72 -12.34 10.16 3.37
CA ALA A 72 -12.66 8.94 4.08
C ALA A 72 -11.47 7.95 4.18
N GLU A 73 -10.41 8.20 3.44
CA GLU A 73 -9.19 7.38 3.53
C GLU A 73 -8.41 7.64 4.82
N GLY A 74 -8.32 8.91 5.26
CA GLY A 74 -7.51 9.29 6.43
C GLY A 74 -7.73 8.42 7.67
N PRO A 75 -8.97 8.21 8.15
CA PRO A 75 -9.25 7.39 9.33
C PRO A 75 -8.84 5.92 9.21
N LYS A 76 -8.63 5.38 8.01
CA LYS A 76 -8.24 3.98 7.79
C LYS A 76 -6.80 3.67 8.18
N HIS A 77 -5.99 4.69 8.42
CA HIS A 77 -4.55 4.56 8.68
C HIS A 77 -4.19 4.49 10.17
N TYR A 78 -5.15 4.69 11.07
CA TYR A 78 -4.89 4.72 12.51
C TYR A 78 -6.08 4.19 13.32
N ILE A 79 -5.81 3.95 14.60
CA ILE A 79 -6.79 3.67 15.64
C ILE A 79 -6.30 4.19 16.98
N ASP A 80 -7.00 5.12 17.59
CA ASP A 80 -6.66 5.69 18.89
C ASP A 80 -7.23 4.79 20.01
N LEU A 81 -6.55 3.66 20.27
CA LEU A 81 -7.02 2.67 21.25
C LEU A 81 -7.21 3.26 22.63
N ASP A 82 -6.37 4.20 23.02
CA ASP A 82 -6.41 4.90 24.30
C ASP A 82 -7.60 5.88 24.46
N ASN A 83 -8.30 6.19 23.40
CA ASN A 83 -9.57 6.93 23.47
C ASN A 83 -10.79 6.03 23.76
N TYR A 84 -10.60 4.70 23.73
CA TYR A 84 -11.66 3.75 24.09
C TYR A 84 -11.59 3.43 25.58
N PRO A 85 -12.58 3.82 26.40
CA PRO A 85 -12.60 3.52 27.85
C PRO A 85 -12.49 2.03 28.15
N GLU A 86 -13.07 1.19 27.29
CA GLU A 86 -13.01 -0.27 27.40
C GLU A 86 -11.57 -0.79 27.23
N PHE A 87 -10.80 -0.22 26.33
CA PHE A 87 -9.40 -0.59 26.17
C PHE A 87 -8.58 -0.27 27.42
N MET A 88 -8.78 0.90 27.97
CA MET A 88 -8.09 1.33 29.19
C MET A 88 -8.48 0.50 30.42
N THR A 89 -9.67 -0.10 30.42
CA THR A 89 -10.19 -0.93 31.52
C THR A 89 -9.88 -2.40 31.35
N ASN A 90 -10.07 -2.94 30.12
CA ASN A 90 -10.07 -4.37 29.83
C ASN A 90 -8.99 -4.79 28.84
N GLY A 91 -8.23 -3.83 28.25
CA GLY A 91 -7.25 -4.08 27.18
C GLY A 91 -7.86 -4.47 25.84
N ARG A 92 -9.18 -4.22 25.65
CA ARG A 92 -9.91 -4.58 24.43
C ARG A 92 -10.96 -3.53 24.10
N ILE A 93 -11.32 -3.41 22.81
CA ILE A 93 -12.43 -2.59 22.32
C ILE A 93 -13.49 -3.49 21.66
N PRO A 94 -14.72 -3.00 21.42
CA PRO A 94 -15.68 -3.66 20.55
C PRO A 94 -15.10 -3.89 19.15
N GLN A 95 -15.22 -5.11 18.62
CA GLN A 95 -14.47 -5.50 17.41
C GLN A 95 -15.26 -5.38 16.10
N THR A 96 -16.52 -4.92 16.15
CA THR A 96 -17.30 -4.60 14.95
C THR A 96 -17.78 -3.16 15.03
N LEU A 97 -17.96 -2.48 13.89
CA LEU A 97 -18.50 -1.12 13.86
C LEU A 97 -19.89 -1.03 14.50
N ASP A 98 -20.71 -2.06 14.30
CA ASP A 98 -22.03 -2.14 14.96
C ASP A 98 -21.89 -2.18 16.48
N SER A 99 -20.97 -3.00 17.02
CA SER A 99 -20.75 -3.06 18.47
C SER A 99 -20.13 -1.77 19.03
N VAL A 100 -19.31 -1.06 18.26
CA VAL A 100 -18.85 0.29 18.65
C VAL A 100 -20.03 1.26 18.72
N SER A 101 -20.91 1.25 17.71
CA SER A 101 -22.07 2.15 17.65
C SER A 101 -23.13 1.87 18.73
N LEU A 102 -23.13 0.67 19.34
CA LEU A 102 -23.98 0.34 20.48
C LEU A 102 -23.50 0.93 21.82
N VAL A 103 -22.19 1.20 21.92
CA VAL A 103 -21.53 1.66 23.16
C VAL A 103 -21.18 3.16 23.07
N HIS A 104 -20.90 3.64 21.86
CA HIS A 104 -20.51 5.01 21.57
C HIS A 104 -21.44 5.63 20.52
N ASP A 105 -21.24 6.93 20.20
CA ASP A 105 -21.97 7.56 19.10
C ASP A 105 -21.49 7.05 17.73
N ILE A 106 -22.31 7.26 16.71
CA ILE A 106 -22.08 6.76 15.34
C ILE A 106 -20.79 7.30 14.70
N TYR A 107 -20.29 8.43 15.15
CA TYR A 107 -19.08 9.07 14.60
C TYR A 107 -17.80 8.68 15.36
N PHE A 108 -17.96 8.05 16.52
CA PHE A 108 -16.84 7.74 17.43
C PHE A 108 -15.71 6.96 16.74
N ALA A 109 -16.05 5.88 16.01
CA ALA A 109 -15.06 5.08 15.30
C ALA A 109 -14.33 5.92 14.23
N THR A 110 -15.05 6.75 13.47
CA THR A 110 -14.42 7.58 12.42
C THR A 110 -13.51 8.65 13.02
N GLN A 111 -13.85 9.20 14.17
CA GLN A 111 -13.03 10.21 14.86
C GLN A 111 -11.77 9.60 15.48
N ASN A 112 -11.84 8.35 15.93
CA ASN A 112 -10.73 7.65 16.59
C ASN A 112 -10.00 6.65 15.67
N GLY A 113 -10.29 6.70 14.36
CA GLY A 113 -9.66 5.85 13.36
C GLY A 113 -10.37 4.51 13.15
N THR A 114 -10.25 3.99 11.93
CA THR A 114 -10.97 2.79 11.48
C THR A 114 -10.04 1.69 10.95
N LEU A 115 -8.76 1.75 11.26
CA LEU A 115 -7.71 0.86 10.75
C LEU A 115 -8.05 -0.65 10.83
N PRO A 116 -8.52 -1.21 11.98
CA PRO A 116 -8.81 -2.63 12.04
C PRO A 116 -9.91 -3.06 11.08
N TRP A 117 -10.95 -2.27 10.95
CA TRP A 117 -12.08 -2.56 10.05
C TRP A 117 -11.73 -2.32 8.58
N ALA A 118 -10.90 -1.31 8.27
CA ALA A 118 -10.35 -1.09 6.93
C ALA A 118 -9.49 -2.28 6.49
N THR A 119 -8.66 -2.81 7.39
CA THR A 119 -7.86 -4.01 7.15
C THR A 119 -8.75 -5.22 6.84
N LEU A 120 -9.84 -5.42 7.60
CA LEU A 120 -10.82 -6.50 7.38
C LEU A 120 -11.54 -6.37 6.04
N VAL A 121 -12.03 -5.18 5.71
CA VAL A 121 -12.72 -4.92 4.43
C VAL A 121 -11.78 -5.16 3.25
N THR A 122 -10.50 -4.77 3.39
CA THR A 122 -9.48 -4.99 2.35
C THR A 122 -9.14 -6.48 2.22
N PHE A 123 -9.05 -7.21 3.34
CA PHE A 123 -8.90 -8.66 3.35
C PHE A 123 -10.07 -9.36 2.62
N ASP A 124 -11.31 -8.99 2.92
CA ASP A 124 -12.50 -9.54 2.26
C ASP A 124 -12.53 -9.22 0.77
N SER A 125 -12.09 -8.02 0.39
CA SER A 125 -11.96 -7.61 -1.01
C SER A 125 -10.94 -8.46 -1.75
N LEU A 126 -9.80 -8.73 -1.13
CA LEU A 126 -8.76 -9.61 -1.65
C LEU A 126 -9.29 -11.06 -1.82
N ARG A 127 -9.92 -11.62 -0.78
CA ARG A 127 -10.56 -12.95 -0.85
C ARG A 127 -11.58 -13.04 -1.98
N ASN A 128 -12.42 -12.03 -2.14
CA ASN A 128 -13.41 -11.99 -3.20
C ASN A 128 -12.78 -11.86 -4.59
N CYS A 129 -11.65 -11.16 -4.73
CA CYS A 129 -10.89 -11.13 -5.98
C CYS A 129 -10.28 -12.49 -6.30
N PHE A 130 -9.74 -13.20 -5.31
CA PHE A 130 -9.27 -14.57 -5.49
C PHE A 130 -10.41 -15.51 -5.95
N ALA A 131 -11.57 -15.47 -5.28
CA ALA A 131 -12.71 -16.31 -5.64
C ALA A 131 -13.19 -16.08 -7.07
N ARG A 132 -13.08 -14.86 -7.59
CA ARG A 132 -13.42 -14.50 -8.98
C ARG A 132 -12.25 -14.59 -9.95
N GLN A 133 -11.05 -14.94 -9.45
CA GLN A 133 -9.80 -14.98 -10.21
C GLN A 133 -9.45 -13.64 -10.88
N ASP A 134 -9.82 -12.51 -10.26
CA ASP A 134 -9.47 -11.16 -10.71
C ASP A 134 -8.06 -10.79 -10.17
N TRP A 135 -7.05 -11.40 -10.75
CA TRP A 135 -5.65 -11.32 -10.28
C TRP A 135 -5.09 -9.91 -10.31
N ASN A 136 -5.50 -9.10 -11.29
CA ASN A 136 -5.06 -7.72 -11.42
C ASN A 136 -5.55 -6.85 -10.25
N LYS A 137 -6.79 -7.06 -9.80
CA LYS A 137 -7.31 -6.39 -8.62
C LYS A 137 -6.80 -7.03 -7.32
N ALA A 138 -6.65 -8.35 -7.31
CA ALA A 138 -6.15 -9.07 -6.15
C ALA A 138 -4.78 -8.53 -5.70
N VAL A 139 -3.82 -8.34 -6.60
CA VAL A 139 -2.51 -7.81 -6.24
C VAL A 139 -2.56 -6.39 -5.68
N LEU A 140 -3.48 -5.54 -6.17
CA LEU A 140 -3.67 -4.18 -5.65
C LEU A 140 -4.31 -4.19 -4.25
N PHE A 141 -5.33 -5.04 -4.02
CA PHE A 141 -5.87 -5.22 -2.67
C PHE A 141 -4.85 -5.85 -1.71
N ALA A 142 -3.98 -6.73 -2.19
CA ALA A 142 -2.88 -7.26 -1.38
C ALA A 142 -1.85 -6.17 -1.01
N ALA A 143 -1.59 -5.20 -1.89
CA ALA A 143 -0.74 -4.05 -1.61
C ALA A 143 -1.38 -3.11 -0.57
N ASP A 144 -2.67 -2.77 -0.73
CA ASP A 144 -3.43 -1.99 0.25
C ASP A 144 -3.50 -2.69 1.62
N LEU A 145 -3.72 -4.01 1.62
CA LEU A 145 -3.68 -4.82 2.84
C LEU A 145 -2.33 -4.73 3.53
N GLY A 146 -1.23 -4.79 2.75
CA GLY A 146 0.14 -4.61 3.25
C GLY A 146 0.35 -3.24 3.88
N HIS A 147 -0.25 -2.20 3.32
CA HIS A 147 -0.23 -0.86 3.88
C HIS A 147 -0.89 -0.80 5.26
N TYR A 148 -2.15 -1.21 5.37
CA TYR A 148 -2.88 -1.16 6.65
C TYR A 148 -2.30 -2.11 7.71
N VAL A 149 -1.76 -3.27 7.29
CA VAL A 149 -1.02 -4.16 8.21
C VAL A 149 0.23 -3.48 8.74
N ALA A 150 0.97 -2.75 7.90
CA ALA A 150 2.14 -2.00 8.32
C ALA A 150 1.78 -0.87 9.30
N ASP A 151 0.69 -0.14 9.04
CA ASP A 151 0.16 0.88 9.95
C ASP A 151 -0.19 0.29 11.32
N GLY A 152 -0.84 -0.88 11.35
CA GLY A 152 -1.16 -1.58 12.59
C GLY A 152 0.08 -2.13 13.34
N HIS A 153 1.25 -2.11 12.72
CA HIS A 153 2.53 -2.45 13.35
C HIS A 153 3.38 -1.21 13.67
N MET A 154 2.86 -0.01 13.44
CA MET A 154 3.49 1.25 13.80
C MET A 154 2.86 1.79 15.10
N PRO A 155 3.59 1.78 16.25
CA PRO A 155 2.98 2.14 17.53
C PRO A 155 2.34 3.51 17.57
N MET A 156 2.87 4.48 16.80
CA MET A 156 2.32 5.83 16.75
C MET A 156 1.07 5.96 15.86
N HIS A 157 0.61 4.88 15.20
CA HIS A 157 -0.68 4.81 14.50
C HIS A 157 -1.81 4.21 15.34
N ILE A 158 -1.52 3.77 16.57
CA ILE A 158 -2.49 3.07 17.41
C ILE A 158 -2.72 3.76 18.77
N THR A 159 -2.39 5.05 18.84
CA THR A 159 -2.55 5.91 20.03
C THR A 159 -2.95 7.32 19.62
N SER A 160 -3.78 7.97 20.43
CA SER A 160 -4.14 9.39 20.29
C SER A 160 -2.93 10.34 20.47
N ASN A 161 -1.89 9.87 21.15
CA ASN A 161 -0.61 10.58 21.29
C ASN A 161 0.32 10.36 20.07
N TYR A 162 -0.24 10.19 18.88
CA TYR A 162 0.45 9.79 17.64
C TYR A 162 1.69 10.62 17.31
N ASP A 163 1.71 11.91 17.60
CA ASP A 163 2.86 12.80 17.35
C ASP A 163 3.59 13.23 18.64
N GLY A 164 3.23 12.62 19.77
CA GLY A 164 3.89 12.84 21.06
C GLY A 164 3.53 14.15 21.76
N GLY A 165 2.46 14.84 21.32
CA GLY A 165 2.04 16.12 21.88
C GLY A 165 1.72 16.06 23.37
N SER A 166 1.04 15.01 23.81
CA SER A 166 0.64 14.81 25.21
C SER A 166 1.82 14.51 26.15
N THR A 167 2.99 14.12 25.60
CA THR A 167 4.19 13.75 26.35
C THR A 167 5.39 14.68 26.15
N GLY A 168 5.20 15.78 25.40
CA GLY A 168 6.29 16.71 25.05
C GLY A 168 7.27 16.17 24.00
N ASN A 169 6.82 15.20 23.20
CA ASN A 169 7.60 14.53 22.16
C ASN A 169 7.17 14.96 20.74
N ASN A 170 6.59 16.16 20.58
CA ASN A 170 6.09 16.66 19.30
C ASN A 170 7.01 16.34 18.13
N GLY A 171 6.45 15.82 17.02
CA GLY A 171 7.15 15.42 15.81
C GLY A 171 7.80 14.03 15.90
N ILE A 172 7.55 13.24 16.96
CA ILE A 172 8.10 11.89 17.10
C ILE A 172 7.62 10.96 15.99
N HIS A 173 6.39 11.14 15.53
CA HIS A 173 5.82 10.36 14.44
C HIS A 173 6.79 10.28 13.24
N SER A 174 7.03 11.42 12.60
CA SER A 174 7.94 11.50 11.44
C SER A 174 9.38 11.11 11.78
N ARG A 175 9.87 11.43 12.99
CA ARG A 175 11.24 11.09 13.38
C ARG A 175 11.44 9.58 13.54
N TYR A 176 10.46 8.89 14.12
CA TYR A 176 10.53 7.45 14.36
C TYR A 176 10.30 6.66 13.07
N GLU A 177 9.26 6.97 12.32
CA GLU A 177 8.83 6.15 11.18
C GLU A 177 9.63 6.38 9.89
N THR A 178 10.13 7.60 9.66
CA THR A 178 10.80 7.97 8.41
C THR A 178 12.26 8.29 8.63
N LYS A 179 12.53 9.35 9.40
CA LYS A 179 13.91 9.88 9.50
C LYS A 179 14.88 8.90 10.15
N MET A 180 14.38 8.09 11.08
CA MET A 180 15.19 7.04 11.72
C MET A 180 15.24 5.78 10.86
N ILE A 181 14.12 5.39 10.22
CA ILE A 181 14.03 4.14 9.45
C ILE A 181 14.84 4.21 8.16
N ASP A 182 14.72 5.29 7.37
CA ASP A 182 15.36 5.39 6.07
C ASP A 182 16.86 5.03 6.09
N PRO A 183 17.70 5.61 6.94
CA PRO A 183 19.13 5.26 7.00
C PRO A 183 19.41 3.87 7.59
N ASN A 184 18.46 3.27 8.32
CA ASN A 184 18.64 2.01 9.02
C ASN A 184 17.90 0.83 8.37
N ILE A 185 17.16 1.05 7.28
CA ILE A 185 16.32 0.03 6.65
C ILE A 185 17.10 -1.23 6.25
N GLY A 186 18.36 -1.08 5.87
CA GLY A 186 19.27 -2.20 5.54
C GLY A 186 19.62 -3.10 6.72
N GLN A 187 19.37 -2.68 7.96
CA GLN A 187 19.56 -3.49 9.17
C GLN A 187 18.35 -4.35 9.50
N ILE A 188 17.20 -4.13 8.83
CA ILE A 188 15.98 -4.89 9.03
C ILE A 188 15.99 -6.06 8.04
N ASN A 189 16.42 -7.22 8.51
CA ASN A 189 16.52 -8.44 7.71
C ASN A 189 15.44 -9.43 8.15
N TYR A 190 14.51 -9.72 7.27
CA TYR A 190 13.49 -10.74 7.44
C TYR A 190 13.85 -11.96 6.58
N THR A 191 13.88 -13.14 7.18
CA THR A 191 14.25 -14.38 6.51
C THR A 191 13.05 -15.29 6.20
N GLY A 192 11.84 -14.81 6.53
CA GLY A 192 10.62 -15.61 6.48
C GLY A 192 10.35 -16.35 7.80
N MET A 193 9.08 -16.63 8.01
CA MET A 193 8.56 -17.52 9.08
C MET A 193 7.51 -18.42 8.46
N GLU A 194 7.28 -19.57 9.07
CA GLU A 194 6.22 -20.49 8.65
C GLU A 194 4.84 -19.83 8.79
N ILE A 195 4.00 -19.98 7.78
CA ILE A 195 2.66 -19.37 7.73
C ILE A 195 1.59 -20.46 7.84
N ALA A 196 0.47 -20.10 8.45
CA ALA A 196 -0.71 -20.93 8.55
C ALA A 196 -1.99 -20.13 8.23
N ALA A 197 -3.07 -20.82 7.88
CA ALA A 197 -4.36 -20.19 7.74
C ALA A 197 -4.86 -19.66 9.10
N ILE A 198 -5.29 -18.41 9.11
CA ILE A 198 -5.79 -17.72 10.30
C ILE A 198 -7.24 -18.13 10.54
N PRO A 199 -7.55 -18.80 11.69
CA PRO A 199 -8.92 -19.25 11.94
C PRO A 199 -9.93 -18.13 12.13
N ASN A 200 -9.50 -17.00 12.72
CA ASN A 200 -10.32 -15.82 12.95
C ASN A 200 -9.53 -14.57 12.64
N VAL A 201 -9.72 -14.04 11.42
CA VAL A 201 -9.00 -12.89 10.91
C VAL A 201 -9.28 -11.63 11.72
N ASN A 202 -10.55 -11.42 12.15
CA ASN A 202 -10.91 -10.28 12.98
C ASN A 202 -10.10 -10.27 14.29
N GLN A 203 -10.14 -11.37 15.02
CA GLN A 203 -9.39 -11.49 16.28
C GLN A 203 -7.89 -11.37 16.09
N TYR A 204 -7.35 -11.90 14.99
CA TYR A 204 -5.94 -11.81 14.64
C TYR A 204 -5.48 -10.36 14.50
N ILE A 205 -6.26 -9.53 13.75
CA ILE A 205 -5.98 -8.12 13.54
C ILE A 205 -6.01 -7.36 14.86
N PHE A 206 -7.05 -7.51 15.65
CA PHE A 206 -7.13 -6.83 16.94
C PHE A 206 -6.04 -7.27 17.92
N ASN A 207 -5.66 -8.55 17.91
CA ASN A 207 -4.61 -9.06 18.79
C ASN A 207 -3.24 -8.43 18.50
N TYR A 208 -2.84 -8.27 17.22
CA TYR A 208 -1.57 -7.61 16.95
C TYR A 208 -1.62 -6.11 17.27
N LEU A 209 -2.75 -5.43 17.08
CA LEU A 209 -2.91 -4.02 17.49
C LEU A 209 -2.73 -3.87 19.00
N TYR A 210 -3.41 -4.68 19.82
CA TYR A 210 -3.28 -4.63 21.28
C TYR A 210 -1.85 -4.92 21.73
N LYS A 211 -1.19 -5.91 21.12
CA LYS A 211 0.21 -6.22 21.39
C LYS A 211 1.12 -5.05 21.05
N ASN A 212 0.91 -4.43 19.90
CA ASN A 212 1.79 -3.37 19.38
C ASN A 212 1.59 -2.05 20.14
N TYR A 213 0.40 -1.81 20.70
CA TYR A 213 0.15 -0.67 21.59
C TYR A 213 1.12 -0.63 22.78
N SER A 214 1.54 -1.77 23.31
CA SER A 214 2.51 -1.82 24.41
C SER A 214 3.86 -1.19 24.10
N TYR A 215 4.16 -0.92 22.82
CA TYR A 215 5.40 -0.26 22.41
C TYR A 215 5.29 1.28 22.33
N VAL A 216 4.11 1.87 22.52
CA VAL A 216 3.91 3.34 22.47
C VAL A 216 4.85 4.02 23.49
N ASP A 217 4.80 3.60 24.76
CA ASP A 217 5.67 4.14 25.79
C ASP A 217 7.15 3.88 25.50
N SER A 218 7.48 2.77 24.85
CA SER A 218 8.85 2.43 24.46
C SER A 218 9.39 3.40 23.38
N VAL A 219 8.55 3.82 22.43
CA VAL A 219 8.90 4.84 21.43
C VAL A 219 9.13 6.19 22.10
N ILE A 220 8.22 6.61 22.99
CA ILE A 220 8.35 7.85 23.77
C ILE A 220 9.63 7.84 24.63
N ALA A 221 9.91 6.74 25.32
CA ALA A 221 11.13 6.59 26.11
C ALA A 221 12.41 6.63 25.25
N ALA A 222 12.36 6.07 24.03
CA ALA A 222 13.48 6.12 23.08
C ALA A 222 13.73 7.55 22.58
N ASP A 223 12.68 8.32 22.26
CA ASP A 223 12.78 9.73 21.88
C ASP A 223 13.37 10.56 23.00
N ASN A 224 12.88 10.38 24.24
CA ASN A 224 13.41 11.09 25.42
C ASN A 224 14.88 10.76 25.66
N TYR A 225 15.29 9.52 25.46
CA TYR A 225 16.71 9.14 25.53
C TYR A 225 17.51 9.83 24.43
N ALA A 226 17.05 9.81 23.19
CA ALA A 226 17.73 10.42 22.06
C ALA A 226 17.87 11.94 22.21
N LYS A 227 16.85 12.63 22.72
CA LYS A 227 16.90 14.06 23.05
C LYS A 227 17.99 14.37 24.10
N ARG A 228 18.10 13.56 25.13
CA ARG A 228 19.18 13.76 26.13
C ARG A 228 20.57 13.59 25.53
N VAL A 229 20.77 12.57 24.69
CA VAL A 229 22.06 12.32 24.02
C VAL A 229 22.45 13.44 23.07
N SER A 230 21.47 14.04 22.39
CA SER A 230 21.69 15.10 21.38
C SER A 230 21.65 16.53 21.93
N GLY A 231 21.50 16.71 23.25
CA GLY A 231 21.31 18.03 23.83
C GLY A 231 20.02 18.73 23.36
N GLY A 232 18.98 17.95 23.04
CA GLY A 232 17.68 18.46 22.56
C GLY A 232 17.60 18.68 21.04
N ASN A 233 18.69 18.53 20.29
CA ASN A 233 18.67 18.71 18.83
C ASN A 233 18.15 17.46 18.12
N THR A 234 16.85 17.41 17.84
CA THR A 234 16.15 16.29 17.20
C THR A 234 16.43 16.16 15.69
N TYR A 235 17.18 17.07 15.08
CA TYR A 235 17.62 17.02 13.69
C TYR A 235 19.06 16.51 13.52
N SER A 236 19.78 16.28 14.60
CA SER A 236 21.18 15.86 14.54
C SER A 236 21.33 14.36 14.23
N PRO A 237 22.43 13.96 13.54
CA PRO A 237 22.77 12.55 13.37
C PRO A 237 22.92 11.79 14.70
N ALA A 238 23.40 12.47 15.76
CA ALA A 238 23.51 11.89 17.10
C ALA A 238 22.15 11.51 17.67
N TYR A 239 21.12 12.34 17.44
CA TYR A 239 19.75 12.02 17.84
C TYR A 239 19.22 10.78 17.11
N LEU A 240 19.31 10.75 15.78
CA LEU A 240 18.79 9.62 14.99
C LEU A 240 19.49 8.31 15.31
N SER A 241 20.81 8.35 15.50
CA SER A 241 21.60 7.19 15.94
C SER A 241 21.19 6.70 17.33
N ALA A 242 20.98 7.61 18.28
CA ALA A 242 20.54 7.27 19.64
C ALA A 242 19.11 6.71 19.64
N LEU A 243 18.20 7.30 18.85
CA LEU A 243 16.82 6.82 18.68
C LEU A 243 16.81 5.39 18.14
N TRP A 244 17.55 5.12 17.06
CA TRP A 244 17.70 3.79 16.50
C TRP A 244 18.27 2.80 17.51
N LYS A 245 19.41 3.13 18.11
CA LYS A 245 20.07 2.28 19.10
C LYS A 245 19.13 1.88 20.24
N LYS A 246 18.25 2.80 20.67
CA LYS A 246 17.32 2.55 21.77
C LYS A 246 16.08 1.78 21.35
N SER A 247 15.63 1.92 20.07
CA SER A 247 14.38 1.35 19.59
C SER A 247 14.53 0.10 18.72
N GLN A 248 15.69 -0.16 18.10
CA GLN A 248 15.87 -1.28 17.14
C GLN A 248 15.44 -2.64 17.69
N GLY A 249 15.59 -2.85 19.02
CA GLY A 249 15.23 -4.12 19.65
C GLY A 249 13.75 -4.49 19.57
N PHE A 250 12.87 -3.50 19.42
CA PHE A 250 11.43 -3.73 19.17
C PHE A 250 11.00 -3.31 17.76
N THR A 251 11.65 -2.33 17.14
CA THR A 251 11.34 -1.87 15.78
C THR A 251 11.58 -2.97 14.74
N ILE A 252 12.72 -3.68 14.80
CA ILE A 252 13.03 -4.79 13.90
C ILE A 252 11.97 -5.91 14.00
N PRO A 253 11.60 -6.40 15.20
CA PRO A 253 10.47 -7.32 15.35
C PRO A 253 9.14 -6.81 14.80
N LEU A 254 8.79 -5.54 14.95
CA LEU A 254 7.55 -4.97 14.40
C LEU A 254 7.52 -5.08 12.86
N PHE A 255 8.62 -4.74 12.16
CA PHE A 255 8.74 -4.92 10.72
C PHE A 255 8.59 -6.38 10.28
N LYS A 256 9.28 -7.30 10.99
CA LYS A 256 9.23 -8.73 10.70
C LYS A 256 7.82 -9.29 10.88
N ASN A 257 7.17 -8.91 11.98
CA ASN A 257 5.81 -9.34 12.27
C ASN A 257 4.80 -8.76 11.26
N ALA A 258 5.00 -7.53 10.79
CA ALA A 258 4.16 -6.95 9.75
C ALA A 258 4.28 -7.72 8.42
N SER A 259 5.51 -8.03 7.99
CA SER A 259 5.73 -8.83 6.77
C SER A 259 5.15 -10.24 6.90
N HIS A 260 5.27 -10.85 8.09
CA HIS A 260 4.69 -12.16 8.37
C HIS A 260 3.16 -12.12 8.37
N ALA A 261 2.55 -11.15 9.07
CA ALA A 261 1.11 -10.98 9.13
C ALA A 261 0.50 -10.76 7.74
N LEU A 262 1.16 -9.97 6.89
CA LEU A 262 0.73 -9.80 5.50
C LEU A 262 0.75 -11.13 4.74
N ALA A 263 1.80 -11.93 4.89
CA ALA A 263 1.90 -13.23 4.24
C ALA A 263 0.80 -14.20 4.70
N GLU A 264 0.51 -14.26 6.00
CA GLU A 264 -0.56 -15.09 6.56
C GLU A 264 -1.94 -14.63 6.10
N LEU A 265 -2.19 -13.31 6.03
CA LEU A 265 -3.45 -12.76 5.56
C LEU A 265 -3.67 -13.03 4.06
N ILE A 266 -2.64 -12.88 3.22
CA ILE A 266 -2.74 -13.24 1.79
C ILE A 266 -3.01 -14.74 1.64
N TYR A 267 -2.28 -15.58 2.38
CA TYR A 267 -2.48 -17.03 2.37
C TYR A 267 -3.91 -17.39 2.79
N THR A 268 -4.39 -16.80 3.88
CA THR A 268 -5.74 -17.06 4.41
C THR A 268 -6.84 -16.62 3.44
N ALA A 269 -6.69 -15.46 2.81
CA ALA A 269 -7.64 -14.98 1.81
C ALA A 269 -7.71 -15.92 0.59
N TRP A 270 -6.57 -16.42 0.16
CA TRP A 270 -6.45 -17.36 -0.94
C TRP A 270 -7.00 -18.76 -0.56
N ASP A 271 -6.70 -19.23 0.64
CA ASP A 271 -7.21 -20.51 1.18
C ASP A 271 -8.74 -20.50 1.30
N GLN A 272 -9.31 -19.43 1.89
CA GLN A 272 -10.76 -19.23 2.02
C GLN A 272 -11.47 -19.08 0.67
N ALA A 273 -10.76 -18.65 -0.37
CA ALA A 273 -11.27 -18.58 -1.74
C ALA A 273 -11.20 -19.93 -2.48
N GLY A 274 -10.76 -21.01 -1.81
CA GLY A 274 -10.62 -22.35 -2.41
C GLY A 274 -9.31 -22.56 -3.17
N LYS A 275 -8.27 -21.78 -2.87
CA LYS A 275 -6.92 -21.85 -3.48
C LYS A 275 -6.92 -21.83 -5.02
N PRO A 276 -7.59 -20.89 -5.67
CA PRO A 276 -7.62 -20.82 -7.12
C PRO A 276 -6.19 -20.65 -7.68
N SER A 277 -5.88 -21.33 -8.78
CA SER A 277 -4.59 -21.21 -9.45
C SER A 277 -4.56 -19.95 -10.33
N MET A 278 -3.48 -19.19 -10.30
CA MET A 278 -3.20 -18.14 -11.30
C MET A 278 -2.84 -18.74 -12.66
N LEU A 279 -2.37 -19.98 -12.67
CA LEU A 279 -2.18 -20.70 -13.90
C LEU A 279 -3.58 -21.05 -14.42
N HIS A 280 -3.98 -20.44 -15.52
CA HIS A 280 -5.07 -20.99 -16.30
C HIS A 280 -4.70 -22.42 -16.64
N THR A 281 -5.28 -23.39 -15.92
CA THR A 281 -5.43 -24.71 -16.48
C THR A 281 -6.49 -24.62 -17.60
N SER A 282 -6.15 -23.96 -18.71
CA SER A 282 -6.53 -24.56 -19.94
C SER A 282 -5.97 -25.97 -19.83
N ILE A 283 -6.80 -26.99 -19.90
CA ILE A 283 -6.36 -28.32 -20.30
C ILE A 283 -5.73 -28.09 -21.68
N ALA A 284 -4.51 -27.56 -21.66
CA ALA A 284 -3.67 -27.46 -22.83
C ALA A 284 -3.01 -28.82 -22.89
N ALA A 285 -3.23 -29.47 -24.00
CA ALA A 285 -2.32 -30.47 -24.51
C ALA A 285 -0.87 -30.05 -24.21
N PRO A 286 0.05 -31.01 -23.96
CA PRO A 286 1.44 -30.73 -23.66
C PRO A 286 2.01 -29.84 -24.79
N ASP A 287 2.80 -28.85 -24.37
CA ASP A 287 3.48 -27.86 -25.24
C ASP A 287 2.60 -26.72 -25.82
N ALA A 288 2.05 -25.86 -24.98
CA ALA A 288 1.73 -24.50 -25.43
C ALA A 288 3.05 -23.69 -25.57
N VAL A 289 3.74 -23.91 -26.65
CA VAL A 289 4.79 -23.00 -27.12
C VAL A 289 4.23 -21.58 -27.07
N LYS A 290 4.93 -20.64 -26.40
CA LYS A 290 4.56 -19.22 -26.34
C LYS A 290 4.31 -18.76 -27.78
N THR A 291 3.04 -18.59 -28.14
CA THR A 291 2.62 -18.40 -29.55
C THR A 291 2.95 -17.01 -30.08
N CYS A 292 3.36 -16.11 -29.22
CA CYS A 292 3.76 -14.75 -29.58
C CYS A 292 4.51 -14.09 -28.40
N SER A 293 5.28 -13.05 -28.67
CA SER A 293 5.92 -12.20 -27.67
C SER A 293 5.93 -10.75 -28.10
N LEU A 294 5.77 -9.83 -27.15
CA LEU A 294 5.88 -8.40 -27.34
C LEU A 294 7.09 -7.89 -26.58
N GLY A 295 8.08 -7.36 -27.28
CA GLY A 295 9.24 -6.72 -26.68
C GLY A 295 8.93 -5.34 -26.13
N GLN A 296 9.79 -4.87 -25.20
CA GLN A 296 9.78 -3.48 -24.78
C GLN A 296 10.13 -2.61 -25.98
N ASN A 297 9.43 -1.50 -26.17
CA ASN A 297 9.78 -0.53 -27.22
C ASN A 297 11.12 0.14 -26.92
N VAL A 298 11.90 0.39 -27.97
CA VAL A 298 13.25 1.00 -27.85
C VAL A 298 13.37 2.16 -28.85
N PRO A 299 13.74 3.35 -28.36
CA PRO A 299 13.99 3.73 -26.98
C PRO A 299 12.70 3.80 -26.11
N ASN A 300 12.85 3.68 -24.79
CA ASN A 300 11.83 3.97 -23.80
C ASN A 300 12.50 4.51 -22.52
N PRO A 301 12.30 5.77 -22.11
CA PRO A 301 11.42 6.78 -22.74
C PRO A 301 11.87 7.18 -24.16
N PHE A 302 10.90 7.68 -24.95
CA PHE A 302 11.16 8.17 -26.30
C PHE A 302 10.54 9.55 -26.55
N LYS A 303 11.05 10.29 -27.57
CA LYS A 303 10.62 11.66 -27.87
C LYS A 303 9.86 11.76 -29.20
N HIS A 304 10.39 11.20 -30.27
CA HIS A 304 9.84 11.33 -31.61
C HIS A 304 9.33 10.01 -32.16
N SER A 305 10.11 8.95 -32.03
CA SER A 305 9.77 7.61 -32.51
C SER A 305 10.33 6.53 -31.61
N THR A 306 9.78 5.34 -31.71
CA THR A 306 10.25 4.16 -31.01
C THR A 306 9.97 2.92 -31.86
N THR A 307 10.86 1.95 -31.79
CA THR A 307 10.71 0.66 -32.46
C THR A 307 10.11 -0.37 -31.52
N ILE A 308 9.12 -1.09 -31.97
CA ILE A 308 8.40 -2.14 -31.24
C ILE A 308 8.72 -3.47 -31.92
N ASN A 309 9.37 -4.37 -31.18
CA ASN A 309 9.69 -5.72 -31.64
C ASN A 309 8.64 -6.70 -31.10
N TYR A 310 8.20 -7.62 -31.94
CA TYR A 310 7.28 -8.70 -31.56
C TYR A 310 7.52 -9.95 -32.40
N SER A 311 7.08 -11.10 -31.89
CA SER A 311 7.19 -12.37 -32.62
C SER A 311 5.90 -13.16 -32.58
N LEU A 312 5.65 -13.89 -33.67
CA LEU A 312 4.55 -14.84 -33.81
C LEU A 312 5.14 -16.21 -34.14
N THR A 313 4.77 -17.25 -33.39
CA THR A 313 5.26 -18.62 -33.65
C THR A 313 4.37 -19.38 -34.64
N LYS A 314 3.16 -18.88 -34.90
CA LYS A 314 2.22 -19.37 -35.90
C LYS A 314 1.43 -18.22 -36.54
N PRO A 315 0.88 -18.41 -37.76
CA PRO A 315 0.00 -17.39 -38.36
C PRO A 315 -1.18 -17.06 -37.46
N ALA A 316 -1.45 -15.76 -37.29
CA ALA A 316 -2.52 -15.29 -36.41
C ALA A 316 -3.10 -13.94 -36.86
N SER A 317 -4.38 -13.71 -36.52
CA SER A 317 -4.94 -12.35 -36.47
C SER A 317 -4.23 -11.57 -35.36
N PHE A 318 -3.63 -10.44 -35.72
CA PHE A 318 -2.73 -9.68 -34.87
C PHE A 318 -3.20 -8.23 -34.77
N MET A 319 -3.31 -7.74 -33.55
CA MET A 319 -3.65 -6.35 -33.26
C MET A 319 -2.64 -5.75 -32.29
N LEU A 320 -2.12 -4.57 -32.62
CA LEU A 320 -1.22 -3.79 -31.78
C LEU A 320 -1.82 -2.40 -31.55
N GLN A 321 -2.12 -2.07 -30.30
CA GLN A 321 -2.78 -0.82 -29.91
C GLN A 321 -1.97 -0.08 -28.86
N VAL A 322 -2.07 1.25 -28.87
CA VAL A 322 -1.62 2.12 -27.78
C VAL A 322 -2.87 2.57 -27.00
N LYS A 323 -2.80 2.42 -25.68
CA LYS A 323 -3.83 2.85 -24.75
C LYS A 323 -3.28 3.87 -23.75
N ASP A 324 -4.13 4.79 -23.31
CA ASP A 324 -3.80 5.69 -22.21
C ASP A 324 -3.95 5.00 -20.84
N MET A 325 -3.68 5.75 -19.77
CA MET A 325 -3.77 5.25 -18.39
C MET A 325 -5.19 4.84 -17.96
N THR A 326 -6.23 5.29 -18.68
CA THR A 326 -7.62 4.92 -18.43
C THR A 326 -8.04 3.64 -19.17
N GLY A 327 -7.15 3.09 -20.02
CA GLY A 327 -7.42 1.94 -20.87
C GLY A 327 -8.10 2.29 -22.20
N LYS A 328 -8.34 3.58 -22.48
CA LYS A 328 -8.90 4.05 -23.75
C LYS A 328 -7.87 3.89 -24.86
N THR A 329 -8.28 3.35 -26.01
CA THR A 329 -7.42 3.24 -27.18
C THR A 329 -7.11 4.63 -27.75
N VAL A 330 -5.82 4.97 -27.81
CA VAL A 330 -5.30 6.20 -28.39
C VAL A 330 -5.06 6.03 -29.88
N THR A 331 -4.45 4.90 -30.26
CA THR A 331 -4.26 4.53 -31.68
C THR A 331 -4.14 3.01 -31.84
N THR A 332 -4.46 2.52 -33.03
CA THR A 332 -4.16 1.15 -33.44
C THR A 332 -3.02 1.20 -34.46
N ILE A 333 -1.88 0.64 -34.07
CA ILE A 333 -0.66 0.63 -34.92
C ILE A 333 -0.80 -0.42 -36.02
N LEU A 334 -1.27 -1.62 -35.68
CA LEU A 334 -1.46 -2.74 -36.59
C LEU A 334 -2.77 -3.47 -36.26
N ASN A 335 -3.47 -3.93 -37.32
CA ASN A 335 -4.63 -4.82 -37.17
C ASN A 335 -4.77 -5.64 -38.48
N GLU A 336 -4.11 -6.79 -38.52
CA GLU A 336 -4.01 -7.61 -39.71
C GLU A 336 -3.68 -9.07 -39.40
N ASN A 337 -3.83 -9.96 -40.39
CA ASN A 337 -3.34 -11.33 -40.30
C ASN A 337 -1.87 -11.38 -40.68
N ARG A 338 -1.04 -12.00 -39.84
CA ARG A 338 0.39 -12.16 -40.09
C ARG A 338 0.87 -13.60 -40.00
N PRO A 339 1.83 -14.02 -40.85
CA PRO A 339 2.52 -15.31 -40.76
C PRO A 339 3.33 -15.43 -39.43
N SER A 340 3.82 -16.62 -39.17
CA SER A 340 4.86 -16.79 -38.14
C SER A 340 6.14 -16.04 -38.53
N GLY A 341 6.80 -15.40 -37.56
CA GLY A 341 8.02 -14.63 -37.80
C GLY A 341 8.33 -13.64 -36.67
N ASN A 342 9.51 -13.02 -36.77
CA ASN A 342 9.93 -11.91 -35.95
C ASN A 342 9.73 -10.61 -36.73
N TYR A 343 9.17 -9.60 -36.07
CA TYR A 343 8.76 -8.36 -36.69
C TYR A 343 9.24 -7.17 -35.89
N ALA A 344 9.43 -6.06 -36.57
CA ALA A 344 9.63 -4.75 -35.97
C ALA A 344 8.70 -3.74 -36.62
N VAL A 345 8.15 -2.81 -35.87
CA VAL A 345 7.35 -1.69 -36.36
C VAL A 345 7.83 -0.42 -35.67
N ASP A 346 8.07 0.61 -36.48
CA ASP A 346 8.37 1.95 -35.95
C ASP A 346 7.07 2.72 -35.74
N TRP A 347 6.98 3.35 -34.59
CA TRP A 347 5.84 4.18 -34.24
C TRP A 347 6.28 5.59 -33.87
N SER A 348 5.73 6.57 -34.59
CA SER A 348 5.94 8.00 -34.34
C SER A 348 4.60 8.64 -33.99
N PRO A 349 4.36 9.00 -32.71
CA PRO A 349 3.11 9.59 -32.29
C PRO A 349 2.95 11.03 -32.79
N GLU A 350 1.92 11.28 -33.58
CA GLU A 350 1.51 12.62 -33.97
C GLU A 350 0.40 13.12 -33.04
N ASN A 351 0.54 14.35 -32.53
CA ASN A 351 -0.46 15.03 -31.69
C ASN A 351 -0.88 14.30 -30.41
N ILE A 352 -0.03 13.38 -29.88
CA ILE A 352 -0.27 12.67 -28.62
C ILE A 352 0.54 13.40 -27.54
N PRO A 353 -0.08 13.76 -26.38
CA PRO A 353 0.62 14.42 -25.26
C PRO A 353 1.75 13.56 -24.70
N GLY A 354 2.78 14.20 -24.12
CA GLY A 354 3.77 13.49 -23.30
C GLY A 354 3.10 12.80 -22.11
N GLY A 355 3.52 11.58 -21.79
CA GLY A 355 2.90 10.81 -20.70
C GLY A 355 3.22 9.33 -20.76
N THR A 356 2.57 8.58 -19.85
CA THR A 356 2.65 7.11 -19.81
C THR A 356 1.51 6.51 -20.64
N TYR A 357 1.87 5.53 -21.46
CA TYR A 357 0.96 4.78 -22.32
C TYR A 357 1.22 3.28 -22.18
N TYR A 358 0.28 2.48 -22.63
CA TYR A 358 0.39 1.03 -22.67
C TYR A 358 0.29 0.54 -24.10
N LEU A 359 1.31 -0.20 -24.53
CA LEU A 359 1.31 -0.94 -25.79
C LEU A 359 0.63 -2.29 -25.53
N VAL A 360 -0.46 -2.57 -26.21
CA VAL A 360 -1.27 -3.77 -26.03
C VAL A 360 -1.27 -4.58 -27.32
N MET A 361 -0.71 -5.78 -27.24
CA MET A 361 -0.75 -6.77 -28.31
C MET A 361 -1.87 -7.77 -28.05
N LYS A 362 -2.69 -8.05 -29.07
CA LYS A 362 -3.72 -9.08 -29.03
C LYS A 362 -3.60 -10.03 -30.21
N THR A 363 -3.70 -11.33 -29.94
CA THR A 363 -3.75 -12.38 -30.94
C THR A 363 -4.63 -13.53 -30.45
N GLY A 364 -5.79 -13.73 -31.07
CA GLY A 364 -6.80 -14.68 -30.56
C GLY A 364 -7.17 -14.36 -29.10
N ASN A 365 -6.98 -15.33 -28.21
CA ASN A 365 -7.23 -15.17 -26.76
C ASN A 365 -6.02 -14.67 -25.97
N PHE A 366 -4.89 -14.41 -26.64
CA PHE A 366 -3.67 -13.95 -25.97
C PHE A 366 -3.57 -12.43 -26.00
N THR A 367 -3.18 -11.85 -24.87
CA THR A 367 -2.91 -10.41 -24.72
C THR A 367 -1.60 -10.22 -23.97
N GLU A 368 -0.72 -9.38 -24.51
CA GLU A 368 0.52 -8.95 -23.85
C GLU A 368 0.58 -7.42 -23.79
N VAL A 369 1.13 -6.85 -22.70
CA VAL A 369 1.13 -5.41 -22.46
C VAL A 369 2.53 -4.96 -22.07
N GLN A 370 3.00 -3.84 -22.65
CA GLN A 370 4.26 -3.17 -22.28
C GLN A 370 3.98 -1.70 -21.96
N LYS A 371 4.69 -1.16 -20.96
CA LYS A 371 4.59 0.25 -20.60
C LYS A 371 5.50 1.09 -21.49
N MET A 372 4.99 2.19 -22.03
CA MET A 372 5.75 3.16 -22.82
C MET A 372 5.69 4.54 -22.16
N VAL A 373 6.78 5.29 -22.27
CA VAL A 373 6.86 6.68 -21.77
C VAL A 373 7.26 7.59 -22.93
N LEU A 374 6.34 8.48 -23.34
CA LEU A 374 6.57 9.53 -24.31
C LEU A 374 6.97 10.81 -23.57
N VAL A 375 8.14 11.37 -23.89
CA VAL A 375 8.61 12.67 -23.39
C VAL A 375 8.56 13.70 -24.52
N ARG A 376 8.20 14.94 -24.22
CA ARG A 376 8.19 16.05 -25.18
C ARG A 376 9.17 17.13 -24.75
#